data_da84756e823a4ce966a211a7578e1668
#
_entry.id   da84756e823a4ce966a211a7578e1668
#
_cell.length_a   1.000
_cell.length_b   1.000
_cell.length_c   1.000
_cell.angle_alpha   90.00
_cell.angle_beta   90.00
_cell.angle_gamma   90.00
#
_symmetry.space_group_name_H-M   'P 1'
#
loop_
_entity.id
_entity.type
_entity.pdbx_description
1 polymer ?
#
loop_
_entity_poly.entity_id
_entity_poly.type
_entity_poly.pdbx_seq_one_letter_code
_entity_poly.pdbx_strand_id
1 'polypeptide(L)'
;MEREEQGTVLLARAGSQSEWEDVCAAFPDATAFHRYDFLQSVAPSLRCQFMPLMVMFRDQVVGVAPLLVKKLGPFSTINYAPFPYLGPLVPPELIPATLSALRLKARRLRALNHQQSFARPIPADSANGFTSVTDRTLVVPLDGRSDEDLLAAMSSSRRQQIFRAIRRGFEICPADAADFRLMEVRLRQVFAAQGLRPEYQPGTYERMFGALQNAPGSVLHAVRLDGRTVAVDISFSYGRRAFGWQGAVNPSYRSKHPQVLLVWHRLQWARDTGAIEFDTVGAPNEGIATYKRGFGAVERHYTVLHTQAGPYLKASSALSHLRQRRLRTSAAGGPGQDLGLTQ
;
A
#
# COMPACT_ATOMS: atom_id res chain seq x y z
N MET A 1 17.38 -44.21 -1.34
CA MET A 1 17.37 -42.94 -2.09
C MET A 1 15.92 -42.72 -2.51
N GLU A 2 15.11 -42.27 -1.53
CA GLU A 2 13.69 -41.96 -1.74
C GLU A 2 13.63 -40.70 -2.58
N ARG A 3 13.04 -40.78 -3.77
CA ARG A 3 12.58 -39.61 -4.50
C ARG A 3 11.44 -39.04 -3.67
N GLU A 4 11.71 -37.93 -2.94
CA GLU A 4 10.65 -37.07 -2.45
C GLU A 4 9.74 -36.77 -3.64
N GLU A 5 8.50 -37.26 -3.61
CA GLU A 5 7.45 -36.83 -4.52
C GLU A 5 7.25 -35.32 -4.28
N GLN A 6 7.90 -34.50 -5.08
CA GLN A 6 7.68 -33.08 -5.11
C GLN A 6 6.25 -32.85 -5.57
N GLY A 7 5.35 -32.71 -4.60
CA GLY A 7 3.95 -32.42 -4.86
C GLY A 7 3.83 -31.11 -5.65
N THR A 8 2.95 -31.07 -6.64
CA THR A 8 2.71 -29.89 -7.48
C THR A 8 1.76 -28.94 -6.75
N VAL A 9 2.11 -27.64 -6.68
CA VAL A 9 1.19 -26.60 -6.23
C VAL A 9 0.15 -26.35 -7.31
N LEU A 10 -1.13 -26.40 -6.93
CA LEU A 10 -2.26 -26.06 -7.78
C LEU A 10 -2.94 -24.77 -7.30
N LEU A 11 -3.56 -24.05 -8.23
CA LEU A 11 -4.34 -22.85 -7.93
C LEU A 11 -5.81 -23.12 -8.23
N ALA A 12 -6.64 -23.17 -7.20
CA ALA A 12 -8.08 -23.28 -7.29
C ALA A 12 -8.75 -21.93 -6.97
N ARG A 13 -9.98 -21.72 -7.43
CA ARG A 13 -10.76 -20.55 -7.02
C ARG A 13 -11.32 -20.81 -5.61
N ALA A 14 -11.29 -19.79 -4.74
CA ALA A 14 -11.91 -19.89 -3.42
C ALA A 14 -13.41 -20.17 -3.56
N GLY A 15 -13.90 -21.08 -2.75
CA GLY A 15 -15.31 -21.48 -2.73
C GLY A 15 -16.18 -20.44 -2.02
N SER A 16 -15.65 -19.83 -0.94
CA SER A 16 -16.37 -18.85 -0.14
C SER A 16 -15.43 -17.79 0.45
N GLN A 17 -16.02 -16.70 0.93
CA GLN A 17 -15.32 -15.67 1.69
C GLN A 17 -14.81 -16.23 3.02
N SER A 18 -15.60 -17.03 3.73
CA SER A 18 -15.22 -17.60 5.03
C SER A 18 -13.97 -18.46 4.90
N GLU A 19 -13.94 -19.38 3.92
CA GLU A 19 -12.77 -20.21 3.64
C GLU A 19 -11.50 -19.40 3.39
N TRP A 20 -11.64 -18.30 2.65
CA TRP A 20 -10.52 -17.38 2.38
C TRP A 20 -10.02 -16.69 3.66
N GLU A 21 -10.93 -16.13 4.47
CA GLU A 21 -10.57 -15.39 5.69
C GLU A 21 -9.98 -16.33 6.75
N ASP A 22 -10.48 -17.57 6.87
CA ASP A 22 -9.94 -18.58 7.78
C ASP A 22 -8.48 -18.90 7.44
N VAL A 23 -8.18 -19.07 6.14
CA VAL A 23 -6.80 -19.30 5.69
C VAL A 23 -5.94 -18.04 5.92
N CYS A 24 -6.43 -16.85 5.61
CA CYS A 24 -5.68 -15.61 5.86
C CYS A 24 -5.34 -15.45 7.35
N ALA A 25 -6.26 -15.76 8.25
CA ALA A 25 -6.07 -15.62 9.70
C ALA A 25 -4.94 -16.51 10.25
N ALA A 26 -4.61 -17.61 9.57
CA ALA A 26 -3.51 -18.50 9.95
C ALA A 26 -2.11 -17.93 9.66
N PHE A 27 -2.02 -16.84 8.86
CA PHE A 27 -0.73 -16.27 8.46
C PHE A 27 -0.42 -14.97 9.21
N PRO A 28 0.71 -14.88 9.93
CA PRO A 28 1.11 -13.65 10.62
C PRO A 28 1.43 -12.49 9.66
N ASP A 29 1.76 -12.82 8.40
CA ASP A 29 2.04 -11.84 7.35
C ASP A 29 0.78 -11.32 6.65
N ALA A 30 -0.41 -11.84 7.01
CA ALA A 30 -1.67 -11.34 6.48
C ALA A 30 -1.89 -9.88 6.85
N THR A 31 -2.49 -9.13 5.95
CA THR A 31 -2.75 -7.70 6.10
C THR A 31 -4.18 -7.37 5.71
N ALA A 32 -4.65 -6.17 6.02
CA ALA A 32 -5.93 -5.68 5.57
C ALA A 32 -6.12 -5.77 4.03
N PHE A 33 -5.02 -5.75 3.28
CA PHE A 33 -5.03 -5.86 1.82
C PHE A 33 -5.22 -7.30 1.29
N HIS A 34 -5.27 -8.30 2.18
CA HIS A 34 -5.63 -9.69 1.83
C HIS A 34 -7.10 -10.00 2.08
N ARG A 35 -7.85 -9.11 2.73
CA ARG A 35 -9.27 -9.34 3.04
C ARG A 35 -10.09 -9.54 1.78
N TYR A 36 -10.93 -10.57 1.78
CA TYR A 36 -11.80 -10.89 0.66
C TYR A 36 -12.80 -9.78 0.35
N ASP A 37 -13.54 -9.33 1.37
CA ASP A 37 -14.57 -8.29 1.26
C ASP A 37 -13.96 -6.96 0.76
N PHE A 38 -12.80 -6.58 1.28
CA PHE A 38 -12.10 -5.39 0.84
C PHE A 38 -11.72 -5.48 -0.66
N LEU A 39 -11.02 -6.54 -1.06
CA LEU A 39 -10.57 -6.72 -2.44
C LEU A 39 -11.74 -6.83 -3.42
N GLN A 40 -12.80 -7.56 -3.04
CA GLN A 40 -14.03 -7.67 -3.84
C GLN A 40 -14.70 -6.31 -4.05
N SER A 41 -14.76 -5.48 -3.01
CA SER A 41 -15.45 -4.19 -3.04
C SER A 41 -14.64 -3.11 -3.78
N VAL A 42 -13.30 -3.11 -3.66
CA VAL A 42 -12.47 -2.05 -4.28
C VAL A 42 -12.08 -2.36 -5.74
N ALA A 43 -12.04 -3.63 -6.13
CA ALA A 43 -11.62 -4.04 -7.46
C ALA A 43 -12.37 -3.33 -8.61
N PRO A 44 -13.70 -3.16 -8.57
CA PRO A 44 -14.44 -2.44 -9.62
C PRO A 44 -14.00 -0.97 -9.76
N SER A 45 -13.71 -0.28 -8.65
CA SER A 45 -13.25 1.10 -8.66
C SER A 45 -11.89 1.26 -9.36
N LEU A 46 -11.07 0.22 -9.32
CA LEU A 46 -9.78 0.11 -10.02
C LEU A 46 -9.91 -0.41 -11.46
N ARG A 47 -11.14 -0.76 -11.89
CA ARG A 47 -11.41 -1.47 -13.15
C ARG A 47 -10.66 -2.81 -13.21
N CYS A 48 -10.56 -3.48 -12.09
CA CYS A 48 -9.98 -4.81 -11.96
C CYS A 48 -11.07 -5.84 -11.65
N GLN A 49 -10.77 -7.08 -11.93
CA GLN A 49 -11.50 -8.23 -11.41
C GLN A 49 -10.69 -8.83 -10.27
N PHE A 50 -11.27 -8.98 -9.11
CA PHE A 50 -10.68 -9.78 -8.04
C PHE A 50 -10.82 -11.26 -8.37
N MET A 51 -9.71 -11.97 -8.34
CA MET A 51 -9.63 -13.42 -8.53
C MET A 51 -9.04 -14.03 -7.27
N PRO A 52 -9.87 -14.49 -6.32
CA PRO A 52 -9.41 -15.16 -5.11
C PRO A 52 -8.92 -16.57 -5.48
N LEU A 53 -7.65 -16.85 -5.29
CA LEU A 53 -7.07 -18.17 -5.54
C LEU A 53 -6.63 -18.81 -4.23
N MET A 54 -7.11 -20.03 -3.98
CA MET A 54 -6.58 -20.94 -2.96
C MET A 54 -5.33 -21.60 -3.52
N VAL A 55 -4.32 -21.73 -2.70
CA VAL A 55 -3.10 -22.48 -3.01
C VAL A 55 -3.25 -23.89 -2.43
N MET A 56 -3.24 -24.87 -3.31
CA MET A 56 -3.41 -26.28 -2.96
C MET A 56 -2.08 -27.01 -3.06
N PHE A 57 -1.79 -27.85 -2.07
CA PHE A 57 -0.65 -28.76 -2.10
C PHE A 57 -1.08 -30.12 -1.53
N ARG A 58 -0.89 -31.22 -2.26
CA ARG A 58 -1.34 -32.55 -1.87
C ARG A 58 -2.83 -32.57 -1.47
N ASP A 59 -3.67 -31.95 -2.30
CA ASP A 59 -5.13 -31.82 -2.15
C ASP A 59 -5.59 -31.06 -0.88
N GLN A 60 -4.68 -30.42 -0.18
CA GLN A 60 -4.98 -29.55 0.97
C GLN A 60 -4.82 -28.08 0.62
N VAL A 61 -5.67 -27.24 1.19
CA VAL A 61 -5.49 -25.78 1.14
C VAL A 61 -4.34 -25.42 2.07
N VAL A 62 -3.29 -24.81 1.49
CA VAL A 62 -2.08 -24.42 2.22
C VAL A 62 -1.84 -22.93 2.18
N GLY A 63 -2.72 -22.15 1.55
CA GLY A 63 -2.59 -20.71 1.48
C GLY A 63 -3.53 -20.04 0.50
N VAL A 64 -3.35 -18.75 0.31
CA VAL A 64 -4.13 -17.92 -0.62
C VAL A 64 -3.22 -17.06 -1.50
N ALA A 65 -3.72 -16.71 -2.69
CA ALA A 65 -3.05 -15.79 -3.61
C ALA A 65 -4.06 -14.81 -4.23
N PRO A 66 -4.14 -13.56 -3.74
CA PRO A 66 -5.03 -12.57 -4.29
C PRO A 66 -4.52 -12.07 -5.64
N LEU A 67 -5.37 -12.09 -6.67
CA LEU A 67 -5.07 -11.45 -7.95
C LEU A 67 -6.09 -10.37 -8.28
N LEU A 68 -5.62 -9.15 -8.48
CA LEU A 68 -6.36 -8.07 -9.09
C LEU A 68 -5.98 -8.01 -10.58
N VAL A 69 -6.87 -8.49 -11.42
CA VAL A 69 -6.65 -8.62 -12.87
C VAL A 69 -7.32 -7.47 -13.60
N LYS A 70 -6.54 -6.61 -14.25
CA LYS A 70 -7.04 -5.54 -15.12
C LYS A 70 -6.89 -5.94 -16.57
N LYS A 71 -8.01 -5.95 -17.31
CA LYS A 71 -8.00 -6.23 -18.75
C LYS A 71 -7.58 -5.00 -19.55
N LEU A 72 -6.75 -5.23 -20.58
CA LEU A 72 -6.23 -4.25 -21.52
C LEU A 72 -6.40 -4.83 -22.95
N GLY A 73 -7.64 -4.88 -23.43
CA GLY A 73 -7.98 -5.60 -24.67
C GLY A 73 -7.69 -7.09 -24.51
N PRO A 74 -6.89 -7.71 -25.39
CA PRO A 74 -6.54 -9.14 -25.30
C PRO A 74 -5.50 -9.44 -24.20
N PHE A 75 -4.93 -8.43 -23.57
CA PHE A 75 -3.91 -8.54 -22.54
C PHE A 75 -4.47 -8.22 -21.14
N SER A 76 -3.61 -8.37 -20.14
CA SER A 76 -3.94 -7.99 -18.77
C SER A 76 -2.72 -7.44 -18.01
N THR A 77 -2.97 -6.86 -16.83
CA THR A 77 -1.98 -6.66 -15.78
C THR A 77 -2.48 -7.32 -14.50
N ILE A 78 -1.58 -7.78 -13.64
CA ILE A 78 -1.91 -8.49 -12.40
C ILE A 78 -1.24 -7.79 -11.23
N ASN A 79 -2.03 -7.47 -10.19
CA ASN A 79 -1.63 -6.81 -8.95
C ASN A 79 -0.92 -5.45 -9.16
N TYR A 80 -1.12 -4.82 -10.31
CA TYR A 80 -0.70 -3.44 -10.53
C TYR A 80 -1.77 -2.49 -9.98
N ALA A 81 -1.77 -2.36 -8.66
CA ALA A 81 -2.76 -1.63 -7.88
C ALA A 81 -2.06 -0.86 -6.76
N PRO A 82 -2.66 0.21 -6.22
CA PRO A 82 -2.06 1.05 -5.19
C PRO A 82 -2.06 0.40 -3.79
N PHE A 83 -2.18 -0.93 -3.72
CA PHE A 83 -2.16 -1.68 -2.46
C PHE A 83 -0.80 -2.30 -2.23
N PRO A 84 -0.20 -2.12 -1.05
CA PRO A 84 0.98 -2.86 -0.64
C PRO A 84 0.60 -4.32 -0.30
N TYR A 85 1.59 -5.18 -0.28
CA TYR A 85 1.49 -6.51 0.33
C TYR A 85 0.40 -7.42 -0.26
N LEU A 86 0.23 -7.41 -1.61
CA LEU A 86 -0.66 -8.31 -2.35
C LEU A 86 0.04 -9.61 -2.81
N GLY A 87 1.03 -10.08 -2.06
CA GLY A 87 1.69 -11.36 -2.31
C GLY A 87 0.86 -12.55 -1.84
N PRO A 88 1.22 -13.78 -2.25
CA PRO A 88 0.58 -14.96 -1.72
C PRO A 88 0.93 -15.16 -0.24
N LEU A 89 -0.03 -15.64 0.53
CA LEU A 89 0.15 -16.11 1.89
C LEU A 89 0.28 -17.64 1.82
N VAL A 90 1.50 -18.14 1.96
CA VAL A 90 1.82 -19.58 1.92
C VAL A 90 3.00 -19.85 2.85
N PRO A 91 3.19 -21.12 3.29
CA PRO A 91 4.41 -21.53 3.98
C PRO A 91 5.65 -21.16 3.17
N PRO A 92 6.76 -20.74 3.82
CA PRO A 92 7.96 -20.26 3.14
C PRO A 92 8.52 -21.22 2.10
N GLU A 93 8.50 -22.51 2.38
CA GLU A 93 8.99 -23.58 1.51
C GLU A 93 8.16 -23.75 0.24
N LEU A 94 6.90 -23.33 0.23
CA LEU A 94 6.01 -23.39 -0.93
C LEU A 94 6.02 -22.11 -1.78
N ILE A 95 6.73 -21.05 -1.36
CA ILE A 95 6.81 -19.79 -2.13
C ILE A 95 7.30 -20.04 -3.56
N PRO A 96 8.42 -20.77 -3.83
CA PRO A 96 8.91 -20.95 -5.19
C PRO A 96 7.92 -21.68 -6.09
N ALA A 97 7.29 -22.74 -5.58
CA ALA A 97 6.30 -23.51 -6.33
C ALA A 97 5.03 -22.69 -6.61
N THR A 98 4.57 -21.93 -5.62
CA THR A 98 3.42 -21.01 -5.76
C THR A 98 3.70 -19.92 -6.81
N LEU A 99 4.88 -19.32 -6.79
CA LEU A 99 5.28 -18.31 -7.79
C LEU A 99 5.35 -18.91 -9.20
N SER A 100 5.80 -20.15 -9.35
CA SER A 100 5.74 -20.87 -10.63
C SER A 100 4.32 -21.02 -11.14
N ALA A 101 3.39 -21.48 -10.29
CA ALA A 101 1.98 -21.64 -10.63
C ALA A 101 1.34 -20.29 -11.01
N LEU A 102 1.65 -19.22 -10.27
CA LEU A 102 1.19 -17.85 -10.55
C LEU A 102 1.73 -17.33 -11.89
N ARG A 103 3.00 -17.60 -12.22
CA ARG A 103 3.56 -17.24 -13.55
C ARG A 103 2.84 -17.97 -14.68
N LEU A 104 2.54 -19.26 -14.52
CA LEU A 104 1.76 -20.00 -15.52
C LEU A 104 0.35 -19.41 -15.67
N LYS A 105 -0.30 -19.05 -14.56
CA LYS A 105 -1.59 -18.35 -14.57
C LYS A 105 -1.50 -17.01 -15.29
N ALA A 106 -0.46 -16.23 -15.02
CA ALA A 106 -0.23 -14.93 -15.67
C ALA A 106 -0.03 -15.08 -17.19
N ARG A 107 0.70 -16.10 -17.65
CA ARG A 107 0.82 -16.41 -19.10
C ARG A 107 -0.53 -16.71 -19.73
N ARG A 108 -1.37 -17.55 -19.10
CA ARG A 108 -2.73 -17.86 -19.57
C ARG A 108 -3.63 -16.63 -19.64
N LEU A 109 -3.44 -15.67 -18.72
CA LEU A 109 -4.13 -14.39 -18.71
C LEU A 109 -3.49 -13.34 -19.66
N ARG A 110 -2.44 -13.70 -20.40
CA ARG A 110 -1.65 -12.82 -21.26
C ARG A 110 -1.21 -11.54 -20.54
N ALA A 111 -0.70 -11.70 -19.30
CA ALA A 111 -0.30 -10.58 -18.49
C ALA A 111 0.96 -9.91 -19.04
N LEU A 112 0.87 -8.60 -19.29
CA LEU A 112 2.00 -7.74 -19.68
C LEU A 112 2.86 -7.35 -18.48
N ASN A 113 2.23 -7.24 -17.32
CA ASN A 113 2.86 -6.96 -16.04
C ASN A 113 2.21 -7.82 -14.95
N HIS A 114 3.03 -8.42 -14.11
CA HIS A 114 2.59 -9.22 -12.98
C HIS A 114 3.46 -8.90 -11.78
N GLN A 115 2.85 -8.41 -10.70
CA GLN A 115 3.51 -8.04 -9.46
C GLN A 115 3.01 -8.92 -8.31
N GLN A 116 3.92 -9.25 -7.39
CA GLN A 116 3.62 -9.85 -6.09
C GLN A 116 4.41 -9.10 -5.03
N SER A 117 3.78 -8.75 -3.91
CA SER A 117 4.39 -7.93 -2.89
C SER A 117 4.19 -8.58 -1.53
N PHE A 118 5.27 -9.03 -0.93
CA PHE A 118 5.28 -9.69 0.38
C PHE A 118 5.42 -8.65 1.49
N ALA A 119 4.82 -8.88 2.64
CA ALA A 119 4.95 -7.98 3.80
C ALA A 119 6.30 -8.14 4.55
N ARG A 120 7.17 -9.04 4.07
CA ARG A 120 8.51 -9.32 4.61
C ARG A 120 9.49 -9.62 3.50
N PRO A 121 10.80 -9.63 3.78
CA PRO A 121 11.79 -10.16 2.85
C PRO A 121 11.54 -11.66 2.58
N ILE A 122 11.74 -12.07 1.33
CA ILE A 122 11.81 -13.49 0.96
C ILE A 122 13.21 -13.78 0.41
N PRO A 123 13.71 -15.03 0.53
CA PRO A 123 14.99 -15.42 -0.05
C PRO A 123 15.06 -15.16 -1.55
N ALA A 124 16.21 -14.70 -2.04
CA ALA A 124 16.36 -14.31 -3.45
C ALA A 124 16.16 -15.48 -4.43
N ASP A 125 16.54 -16.69 -4.03
CA ASP A 125 16.36 -17.94 -4.77
C ASP A 125 14.87 -18.33 -4.90
N SER A 126 14.03 -17.85 -3.99
CA SER A 126 12.58 -18.06 -4.02
C SER A 126 11.87 -17.27 -5.13
N ALA A 127 12.54 -16.28 -5.74
CA ALA A 127 11.92 -15.38 -6.73
C ALA A 127 11.47 -16.08 -8.04
N ASN A 128 12.03 -17.24 -8.34
CA ASN A 128 11.60 -18.17 -9.39
C ASN A 128 11.21 -17.50 -10.72
N GLY A 129 12.15 -16.72 -11.28
CA GLY A 129 12.00 -16.02 -12.57
C GLY A 129 11.17 -14.74 -12.52
N PHE A 130 10.89 -14.20 -11.34
CA PHE A 130 10.56 -12.81 -11.14
C PHE A 130 11.84 -12.00 -10.93
N THR A 131 11.79 -10.72 -11.30
CA THR A 131 12.77 -9.74 -10.82
C THR A 131 12.37 -9.37 -9.40
N SER A 132 13.32 -9.49 -8.47
CA SER A 132 13.11 -9.16 -7.06
C SER A 132 13.67 -7.78 -6.75
N VAL A 133 12.90 -6.98 -6.04
CA VAL A 133 13.33 -5.69 -5.47
C VAL A 133 13.06 -5.73 -3.98
N THR A 134 14.08 -5.43 -3.18
CA THR A 134 13.88 -5.16 -1.76
C THR A 134 13.54 -3.69 -1.58
N ASP A 135 12.38 -3.44 -1.02
CA ASP A 135 11.90 -2.10 -0.70
C ASP A 135 11.79 -1.94 0.83
N ARG A 136 11.52 -0.74 1.30
CA ARG A 136 11.45 -0.44 2.73
C ARG A 136 10.14 0.20 3.14
N THR A 137 9.73 -0.10 4.36
CA THR A 137 8.67 0.61 5.09
C THR A 137 9.19 1.06 6.44
N LEU A 138 8.45 1.93 7.11
CA LEU A 138 8.74 2.39 8.47
C LEU A 138 7.56 2.00 9.36
N VAL A 139 7.89 1.35 10.49
CA VAL A 139 6.91 0.79 11.42
C VAL A 139 7.11 1.40 12.80
N VAL A 140 6.04 1.95 13.39
CA VAL A 140 6.06 2.44 14.76
C VAL A 140 5.63 1.30 15.68
N PRO A 141 6.49 0.86 16.63
CA PRO A 141 6.09 -0.11 17.65
C PRO A 141 5.06 0.52 18.60
N LEU A 142 3.98 -0.22 18.91
CA LEU A 142 2.89 0.25 19.77
C LEU A 142 2.69 -0.61 21.03
N ASP A 143 3.20 -1.85 21.01
CA ASP A 143 2.93 -2.84 22.05
C ASP A 143 3.33 -2.34 23.45
N GLY A 144 2.34 -2.31 24.37
CA GLY A 144 2.53 -1.88 25.75
C GLY A 144 2.84 -0.39 25.94
N ARG A 145 2.77 0.45 24.90
CA ARG A 145 3.16 1.86 24.96
C ARG A 145 2.00 2.78 25.34
N SER A 146 2.28 3.68 26.27
CA SER A 146 1.41 4.81 26.59
C SER A 146 1.59 5.96 25.58
N ASP A 147 0.76 7.01 25.70
CA ASP A 147 0.94 8.25 24.92
C ASP A 147 2.29 8.92 25.22
N GLU A 148 2.72 8.89 26.47
CA GLU A 148 4.00 9.42 26.93
C GLU A 148 5.16 8.66 26.29
N ASP A 149 5.10 7.32 26.22
CA ASP A 149 6.13 6.49 25.58
C ASP A 149 6.22 6.77 24.07
N LEU A 150 5.07 6.88 23.41
CA LEU A 150 5.01 7.22 21.97
C LEU A 150 5.60 8.59 21.73
N LEU A 151 5.23 9.61 22.53
CA LEU A 151 5.79 10.95 22.41
C LEU A 151 7.28 10.97 22.74
N ALA A 152 7.75 10.22 23.74
CA ALA A 152 9.17 10.12 24.11
C ALA A 152 10.01 9.53 22.96
N ALA A 153 9.47 8.54 22.22
CA ALA A 153 10.13 7.95 21.06
C ALA A 153 10.20 8.88 19.84
N MET A 154 9.38 9.92 19.78
CA MET A 154 9.39 10.89 18.67
C MET A 154 10.53 11.90 18.78
N SER A 155 10.93 12.44 17.64
CA SER A 155 11.86 13.57 17.62
C SER A 155 11.24 14.80 18.31
N SER A 156 12.07 15.65 18.91
CA SER A 156 11.61 16.88 19.57
C SER A 156 10.80 17.78 18.63
N SER A 157 11.21 17.87 17.37
CA SER A 157 10.49 18.62 16.34
C SER A 157 9.07 18.09 16.13
N ARG A 158 8.86 16.74 16.06
CA ARG A 158 7.52 16.14 15.89
C ARG A 158 6.63 16.40 17.09
N ARG A 159 7.15 16.25 18.30
CA ARG A 159 6.39 16.57 19.51
C ARG A 159 5.91 18.03 19.50
N GLN A 160 6.82 18.97 19.20
CA GLN A 160 6.46 20.39 19.12
C GLN A 160 5.40 20.66 18.03
N GLN A 161 5.50 20.01 16.88
CA GLN A 161 4.54 20.15 15.78
C GLN A 161 3.16 19.63 16.18
N ILE A 162 3.08 18.49 16.89
CA ILE A 162 1.83 17.94 17.43
C ILE A 162 1.17 18.95 18.36
N PHE A 163 1.90 19.43 19.39
CA PHE A 163 1.35 20.39 20.34
C PHE A 163 0.95 21.71 19.70
N ARG A 164 1.70 22.19 18.69
CA ARG A 164 1.31 23.40 17.94
C ARG A 164 0.03 23.16 17.13
N ALA A 165 -0.12 21.98 16.51
CA ALA A 165 -1.31 21.65 15.75
C ALA A 165 -2.55 21.56 16.65
N ILE A 166 -2.44 20.89 17.80
CA ILE A 166 -3.52 20.84 18.81
C ILE A 166 -3.98 22.25 19.20
N ARG A 167 -3.05 23.16 19.53
CA ARG A 167 -3.39 24.53 19.92
C ARG A 167 -4.01 25.38 18.81
N ARG A 168 -3.93 24.94 17.55
CA ARG A 168 -4.52 25.65 16.41
C ARG A 168 -6.00 25.37 16.19
N GLY A 169 -6.61 24.52 17.00
CA GLY A 169 -8.03 24.19 16.89
C GLY A 169 -8.38 23.32 15.69
N PHE A 170 -7.43 22.48 15.22
CA PHE A 170 -7.78 21.46 14.25
C PHE A 170 -8.70 20.40 14.88
N GLU A 171 -9.76 20.08 14.16
CA GLU A 171 -10.72 19.04 14.52
C GLU A 171 -10.47 17.81 13.67
N ILE A 172 -10.36 16.61 14.29
CA ILE A 172 -10.30 15.32 13.61
C ILE A 172 -11.70 14.72 13.66
N CYS A 173 -12.22 14.38 12.49
CA CYS A 173 -13.56 13.80 12.35
C CYS A 173 -13.56 12.68 11.30
N PRO A 174 -14.60 11.83 11.27
CA PRO A 174 -14.80 10.90 10.16
C PRO A 174 -14.85 11.66 8.83
N ALA A 175 -14.16 11.13 7.82
CA ALA A 175 -14.18 11.68 6.47
C ALA A 175 -15.46 11.28 5.73
N ASP A 176 -15.92 12.11 4.82
CA ASP A 176 -17.03 11.87 3.93
C ASP A 176 -16.59 11.71 2.46
N ALA A 177 -17.53 11.47 1.55
CA ALA A 177 -17.24 11.29 0.12
C ALA A 177 -16.64 12.56 -0.53
N ALA A 178 -17.00 13.76 -0.05
CA ALA A 178 -16.45 15.02 -0.54
C ALA A 178 -14.99 15.19 -0.12
N ASP A 179 -14.64 14.76 1.09
CA ASP A 179 -13.26 14.73 1.59
C ASP A 179 -12.40 13.80 0.72
N PHE A 180 -12.92 12.64 0.31
CA PHE A 180 -12.23 11.70 -0.58
C PHE A 180 -12.00 12.26 -1.97
N ARG A 181 -12.96 12.98 -2.52
CA ARG A 181 -12.81 13.71 -3.77
C ARG A 181 -11.70 14.75 -3.67
N LEU A 182 -11.69 15.50 -2.57
CA LEU A 182 -10.64 16.49 -2.30
C LEU A 182 -9.27 15.82 -2.15
N MET A 183 -9.17 14.72 -1.41
CA MET A 183 -7.94 13.93 -1.27
C MET A 183 -7.41 13.51 -2.64
N GLU A 184 -8.26 12.97 -3.51
CA GLU A 184 -7.84 12.55 -4.85
C GLU A 184 -7.30 13.71 -5.69
N VAL A 185 -7.94 14.87 -5.66
CA VAL A 185 -7.44 16.08 -6.33
C VAL A 185 -6.04 16.45 -5.83
N ARG A 186 -5.82 16.40 -4.52
CA ARG A 186 -4.52 16.73 -3.92
C ARG A 186 -3.44 15.71 -4.27
N LEU A 187 -3.74 14.41 -4.22
CA LEU A 187 -2.81 13.37 -4.65
C LEU A 187 -2.40 13.55 -6.11
N ARG A 188 -3.35 13.86 -7.00
CA ARG A 188 -3.06 14.15 -8.41
C ARG A 188 -2.14 15.36 -8.59
N GLN A 189 -2.32 16.41 -7.79
CA GLN A 189 -1.44 17.57 -7.80
C GLN A 189 -0.01 17.21 -7.37
N VAL A 190 0.15 16.35 -6.35
CA VAL A 190 1.46 15.85 -5.91
C VAL A 190 2.14 15.03 -7.02
N PHE A 191 1.42 14.11 -7.67
CA PHE A 191 1.96 13.34 -8.80
C PHE A 191 2.36 14.25 -9.97
N ALA A 192 1.51 15.23 -10.31
CA ALA A 192 1.79 16.16 -11.40
C ALA A 192 3.03 17.02 -11.12
N ALA A 193 3.21 17.49 -9.88
CA ALA A 193 4.39 18.25 -9.47
C ALA A 193 5.70 17.44 -9.59
N GLN A 194 5.61 16.12 -9.49
CA GLN A 194 6.73 15.20 -9.67
C GLN A 194 6.91 14.72 -11.13
N GLY A 195 6.11 15.23 -12.08
CA GLY A 195 6.08 14.76 -13.46
C GLY A 195 5.54 13.34 -13.63
N LEU A 196 4.84 12.84 -12.61
CA LEU A 196 4.26 11.50 -12.58
C LEU A 196 2.76 11.53 -12.90
N ARG A 197 2.23 10.38 -13.29
CA ARG A 197 0.79 10.15 -13.43
C ARG A 197 0.33 9.12 -12.41
N PRO A 198 -0.80 9.36 -11.73
CA PRO A 198 -1.38 8.33 -10.86
C PRO A 198 -1.69 7.05 -11.64
N GLU A 199 -1.50 5.91 -11.02
CA GLU A 199 -1.83 4.59 -11.59
C GLU A 199 -3.35 4.32 -11.65
N TYR A 200 -4.12 5.16 -10.97
CA TYR A 200 -5.58 5.07 -10.88
C TYR A 200 -6.28 6.16 -11.70
N GLN A 201 -7.49 5.87 -12.13
CA GLN A 201 -8.32 6.80 -12.91
C GLN A 201 -8.93 7.91 -12.04
N PRO A 202 -9.32 9.07 -12.62
CA PRO A 202 -10.09 10.07 -11.90
C PRO A 202 -11.37 9.48 -11.28
N GLY A 203 -11.71 9.92 -10.06
CA GLY A 203 -12.86 9.45 -9.30
C GLY A 203 -12.68 8.06 -8.67
N THR A 204 -11.47 7.50 -8.67
CA THR A 204 -11.23 6.17 -8.07
C THR A 204 -11.48 6.18 -6.56
N TYR A 205 -10.94 7.13 -5.82
CA TYR A 205 -11.12 7.19 -4.36
C TYR A 205 -12.55 7.51 -3.97
N GLU A 206 -13.23 8.38 -4.72
CA GLU A 206 -14.65 8.67 -4.50
C GLU A 206 -15.50 7.40 -4.68
N ARG A 207 -15.27 6.61 -5.73
CA ARG A 207 -15.96 5.32 -5.93
C ARG A 207 -15.62 4.28 -4.88
N MET A 208 -14.43 4.31 -4.32
CA MET A 208 -13.99 3.39 -3.27
C MET A 208 -14.55 3.78 -1.89
N PHE A 209 -15.04 5.01 -1.73
CA PHE A 209 -15.43 5.53 -0.42
C PHE A 209 -16.40 4.59 0.31
N GLY A 210 -17.49 4.18 -0.33
CA GLY A 210 -18.47 3.28 0.28
C GLY A 210 -17.88 1.92 0.69
N ALA A 211 -17.01 1.35 -0.15
CA ALA A 211 -16.31 0.12 0.15
C ALA A 211 -15.34 0.28 1.33
N LEU A 212 -14.59 1.39 1.35
CA LEU A 212 -13.63 1.69 2.41
C LEU A 212 -14.31 2.00 3.74
N GLN A 213 -15.43 2.75 3.71
CA GLN A 213 -16.19 3.11 4.91
C GLN A 213 -16.76 1.87 5.62
N ASN A 214 -17.16 0.87 4.87
CA ASN A 214 -17.79 -0.35 5.39
C ASN A 214 -16.79 -1.50 5.59
N ALA A 215 -15.53 -1.35 5.18
CA ALA A 215 -14.53 -2.41 5.36
C ALA A 215 -14.17 -2.53 6.85
N PRO A 216 -14.28 -3.71 7.45
CA PRO A 216 -13.90 -3.90 8.84
C PRO A 216 -12.45 -3.50 9.09
N GLY A 217 -12.21 -2.79 10.20
CA GLY A 217 -10.88 -2.29 10.57
C GLY A 217 -10.38 -1.12 9.72
N SER A 218 -11.18 -0.57 8.79
CA SER A 218 -10.83 0.68 8.11
C SER A 218 -11.23 1.89 8.95
N VAL A 219 -10.42 2.92 8.88
CA VAL A 219 -10.72 4.23 9.45
C VAL A 219 -10.37 5.33 8.46
N LEU A 220 -11.32 6.23 8.28
CA LEU A 220 -11.25 7.32 7.32
C LEU A 220 -11.37 8.62 8.10
N HIS A 221 -10.27 9.40 8.15
CA HIS A 221 -10.25 10.63 8.91
C HIS A 221 -10.08 11.87 8.02
N ALA A 222 -10.78 12.93 8.38
CA ALA A 222 -10.53 14.28 7.91
C ALA A 222 -10.05 15.16 9.05
N VAL A 223 -9.16 16.09 8.76
CA VAL A 223 -8.83 17.21 9.65
C VAL A 223 -9.49 18.46 9.10
N ARG A 224 -10.23 19.15 9.97
CA ARG A 224 -10.89 20.41 9.63
C ARG A 224 -10.31 21.58 10.43
N LEU A 225 -10.33 22.75 9.82
CA LEU A 225 -10.06 24.02 10.46
C LEU A 225 -11.08 25.04 9.94
N ASP A 226 -11.81 25.68 10.84
CA ASP A 226 -12.90 26.61 10.49
C ASP A 226 -13.90 25.99 9.50
N GLY A 227 -14.29 24.73 9.72
CA GLY A 227 -15.20 23.97 8.89
C GLY A 227 -14.63 23.50 7.54
N ARG A 228 -13.38 23.81 7.21
CA ARG A 228 -12.73 23.46 5.94
C ARG A 228 -11.84 22.23 6.10
N THR A 229 -11.97 21.26 5.23
CA THR A 229 -11.10 20.08 5.20
C THR A 229 -9.70 20.48 4.74
N VAL A 230 -8.70 20.23 5.58
CA VAL A 230 -7.29 20.55 5.33
C VAL A 230 -6.39 19.34 5.16
N ALA A 231 -6.80 18.18 5.67
CA ALA A 231 -6.12 16.91 5.43
C ALA A 231 -7.13 15.76 5.49
N VAL A 232 -6.83 14.67 4.79
CA VAL A 232 -7.65 13.44 4.76
C VAL A 232 -6.70 12.26 4.74
N ASP A 233 -7.06 11.17 5.41
CA ASP A 233 -6.31 9.92 5.32
C ASP A 233 -7.18 8.66 5.46
N ILE A 234 -6.54 7.52 5.12
CA ILE A 234 -7.10 6.19 5.18
C ILE A 234 -6.12 5.31 5.92
N SER A 235 -6.59 4.62 6.95
CA SER A 235 -5.84 3.64 7.70
C SER A 235 -6.65 2.36 7.88
N PHE A 236 -5.96 1.26 8.12
CA PHE A 236 -6.57 -0.06 8.34
C PHE A 236 -5.96 -0.73 9.56
N SER A 237 -6.74 -1.59 10.22
CA SER A 237 -6.26 -2.58 11.17
C SER A 237 -6.57 -4.00 10.66
N TYR A 238 -5.68 -4.94 10.92
CA TYR A 238 -5.87 -6.36 10.65
C TYR A 238 -5.05 -7.18 11.64
N GLY A 239 -5.71 -8.07 12.36
CA GLY A 239 -5.08 -8.79 13.46
C GLY A 239 -4.49 -7.82 14.48
N ARG A 240 -3.20 -7.98 14.78
CA ARG A 240 -2.46 -7.10 15.70
C ARG A 240 -1.63 -6.02 14.98
N ARG A 241 -1.95 -5.67 13.74
CA ARG A 241 -1.21 -4.68 12.93
C ARG A 241 -2.14 -3.60 12.41
N ALA A 242 -1.63 -2.37 12.33
CA ALA A 242 -2.32 -1.27 11.68
C ALA A 242 -1.46 -0.68 10.55
N PHE A 243 -2.11 -0.09 9.56
CA PHE A 243 -1.49 0.37 8.31
C PHE A 243 -2.00 1.77 7.96
N GLY A 244 -1.09 2.72 7.76
CA GLY A 244 -1.42 4.04 7.21
C GLY A 244 -1.26 4.01 5.69
N TRP A 245 -2.37 3.88 4.94
CA TRP A 245 -2.26 3.60 3.51
C TRP A 245 -2.13 4.84 2.65
N GLN A 246 -3.09 5.75 2.71
CA GLN A 246 -3.13 6.93 1.84
C GLN A 246 -3.58 8.16 2.61
N GLY A 247 -3.06 9.31 2.23
CA GLY A 247 -3.49 10.57 2.78
C GLY A 247 -3.01 11.75 1.93
N ALA A 248 -3.69 12.88 2.08
CA ALA A 248 -3.30 14.11 1.44
C ALA A 248 -3.56 15.31 2.35
N VAL A 249 -2.70 16.31 2.23
CA VAL A 249 -2.82 17.59 2.94
C VAL A 249 -2.96 18.74 1.94
N ASN A 250 -3.77 19.71 2.27
CA ASN A 250 -3.84 20.94 1.51
C ASN A 250 -2.50 21.69 1.64
N PRO A 251 -1.78 21.97 0.55
CA PRO A 251 -0.47 22.62 0.58
C PRO A 251 -0.43 23.92 1.38
N SER A 252 -1.50 24.73 1.33
CA SER A 252 -1.61 26.01 2.07
C SER A 252 -1.61 25.86 3.60
N TYR A 253 -1.81 24.64 4.08
CA TYR A 253 -1.84 24.34 5.53
C TYR A 253 -0.65 23.51 6.00
N ARG A 254 0.29 23.11 5.12
CA ARG A 254 1.44 22.25 5.49
C ARG A 254 2.25 22.82 6.66
N SER A 255 2.51 24.13 6.67
CA SER A 255 3.24 24.80 7.76
C SER A 255 2.49 24.82 9.09
N LYS A 256 1.19 24.53 9.07
CA LYS A 256 0.35 24.40 10.25
C LYS A 256 0.31 22.98 10.83
N HIS A 257 0.91 22.01 10.13
CA HIS A 257 1.12 20.63 10.55
C HIS A 257 -0.13 19.74 10.75
N PRO A 258 -1.23 19.85 9.97
CA PRO A 258 -2.40 18.99 10.13
C PRO A 258 -2.06 17.51 9.90
N GLN A 259 -1.12 17.20 8.98
CA GLN A 259 -0.67 15.84 8.71
C GLN A 259 0.04 15.21 9.91
N VAL A 260 0.80 16.01 10.68
CA VAL A 260 1.49 15.50 11.88
C VAL A 260 0.48 15.14 12.95
N LEU A 261 -0.57 15.94 13.11
CA LEU A 261 -1.68 15.66 14.02
C LEU A 261 -2.45 14.39 13.62
N LEU A 262 -2.70 14.19 12.31
CA LEU A 262 -3.31 12.95 11.80
C LEU A 262 -2.46 11.73 12.11
N VAL A 263 -1.14 11.79 11.89
CA VAL A 263 -0.26 10.66 12.23
C VAL A 263 -0.34 10.35 13.72
N TRP A 264 -0.31 11.37 14.59
CA TRP A 264 -0.44 11.19 16.03
C TRP A 264 -1.76 10.48 16.39
N HIS A 265 -2.87 10.97 15.87
CA HIS A 265 -4.19 10.38 16.10
C HIS A 265 -4.28 8.93 15.63
N ARG A 266 -3.69 8.61 14.46
CA ARG A 266 -3.65 7.24 13.96
C ARG A 266 -2.85 6.29 14.85
N LEU A 267 -1.76 6.74 15.42
CA LEU A 267 -0.97 5.92 16.37
C LEU A 267 -1.77 5.62 17.62
N GLN A 268 -2.49 6.61 18.16
CA GLN A 268 -3.40 6.42 19.30
C GLN A 268 -4.53 5.44 18.93
N TRP A 269 -5.23 5.68 17.83
CA TRP A 269 -6.28 4.78 17.34
C TRP A 269 -5.77 3.35 17.15
N ALA A 270 -4.63 3.16 16.50
CA ALA A 270 -4.07 1.84 16.25
C ALA A 270 -3.76 1.10 17.56
N ARG A 271 -3.14 1.77 18.52
CA ARG A 271 -2.88 1.22 19.85
C ARG A 271 -4.19 0.84 20.57
N ASP A 272 -5.17 1.74 20.57
CA ASP A 272 -6.45 1.56 21.27
C ASP A 272 -7.30 0.45 20.65
N THR A 273 -7.06 0.10 19.37
CA THR A 273 -7.63 -1.08 18.71
C THR A 273 -6.84 -2.37 18.97
N GLY A 274 -5.79 -2.33 19.79
CA GLY A 274 -4.97 -3.49 20.15
C GLY A 274 -3.86 -3.83 19.17
N ALA A 275 -3.54 -2.95 18.24
CA ALA A 275 -2.40 -3.16 17.35
C ALA A 275 -1.08 -3.00 18.11
N ILE A 276 -0.14 -3.92 17.86
CA ILE A 276 1.22 -3.86 18.44
C ILE A 276 2.18 -3.06 17.60
N GLU A 277 1.80 -2.73 16.37
CA GLU A 277 2.61 -1.94 15.45
C GLU A 277 1.75 -1.20 14.44
N PHE A 278 2.26 -0.05 14.00
CA PHE A 278 1.68 0.76 12.94
C PHE A 278 2.65 0.88 11.78
N ASP A 279 2.33 0.25 10.64
CA ASP A 279 3.09 0.36 9.40
C ASP A 279 2.67 1.63 8.66
N THR A 280 3.61 2.52 8.42
CA THR A 280 3.36 3.77 7.68
C THR A 280 3.35 3.61 6.17
N VAL A 281 3.48 2.40 5.67
CA VAL A 281 3.41 1.94 4.28
C VAL A 281 4.35 2.68 3.32
N GLY A 282 5.49 2.01 3.02
CA GLY A 282 6.48 2.47 2.05
C GLY A 282 7.32 3.67 2.49
N ALA A 283 8.50 3.79 1.95
CA ALA A 283 9.38 4.95 2.09
C ALA A 283 10.27 5.07 0.85
N PRO A 284 9.71 5.55 -0.28
CA PRO A 284 10.36 5.49 -1.58
C PRO A 284 11.60 6.39 -1.68
N ASN A 285 11.76 7.35 -0.79
CA ASN A 285 12.92 8.24 -0.74
C ASN A 285 13.30 8.59 0.71
N GLU A 286 14.50 9.14 0.88
CA GLU A 286 15.06 9.44 2.19
C GLU A 286 14.32 10.56 2.93
N GLY A 287 13.75 11.52 2.22
CA GLY A 287 12.93 12.59 2.81
C GLY A 287 11.69 12.03 3.51
N ILE A 288 10.98 11.10 2.85
CA ILE A 288 9.82 10.40 3.43
C ILE A 288 10.27 9.51 4.60
N ALA A 289 11.38 8.77 4.46
CA ALA A 289 11.90 7.94 5.53
C ALA A 289 12.24 8.78 6.77
N THR A 290 12.95 9.89 6.61
CA THR A 290 13.29 10.82 7.70
C THR A 290 12.03 11.42 8.35
N TYR A 291 11.03 11.80 7.54
CA TYR A 291 9.75 12.26 8.06
C TYR A 291 9.10 11.20 8.97
N LYS A 292 9.07 9.96 8.54
CA LYS A 292 8.46 8.83 9.26
C LYS A 292 9.28 8.43 10.50
N ARG A 293 10.61 8.37 10.41
CA ARG A 293 11.49 8.13 11.58
C ARG A 293 11.26 9.15 12.69
N GLY A 294 10.89 10.39 12.34
CA GLY A 294 10.55 11.42 13.31
C GLY A 294 9.40 11.06 14.25
N PHE A 295 8.56 10.06 13.92
CA PHE A 295 7.51 9.53 14.78
C PHE A 295 7.94 8.30 15.60
N GLY A 296 9.23 8.01 15.70
CA GLY A 296 9.75 6.82 16.38
C GLY A 296 9.63 5.55 15.54
N ALA A 297 9.41 5.69 14.24
CA ALA A 297 9.32 4.55 13.34
C ALA A 297 10.71 3.94 13.05
N VAL A 298 10.77 2.61 13.02
CA VAL A 298 11.94 1.80 12.67
C VAL A 298 11.79 1.26 11.25
N GLU A 299 12.90 1.15 10.55
CA GLU A 299 12.93 0.66 9.18
C GLU A 299 12.73 -0.86 9.14
N ARG A 300 11.88 -1.32 8.23
CA ARG A 300 11.72 -2.73 7.88
C ARG A 300 11.75 -2.88 6.38
N HIS A 301 12.22 -4.04 5.92
CA HIS A 301 12.28 -4.37 4.50
C HIS A 301 11.18 -5.34 4.12
N TYR A 302 10.77 -5.25 2.86
CA TYR A 302 9.81 -6.16 2.24
C TYR A 302 10.22 -6.44 0.80
N THR A 303 9.67 -7.49 0.19
CA THR A 303 10.02 -7.89 -1.17
C THR A 303 8.90 -7.60 -2.14
N VAL A 304 9.24 -6.94 -3.23
CA VAL A 304 8.39 -6.78 -4.42
C VAL A 304 8.97 -7.60 -5.56
N LEU A 305 8.16 -8.51 -6.08
CA LEU A 305 8.48 -9.32 -7.23
C LEU A 305 7.70 -8.85 -8.43
N HIS A 306 8.33 -8.73 -9.59
CA HIS A 306 7.63 -8.38 -10.82
C HIS A 306 8.18 -9.13 -12.03
N THR A 307 7.29 -9.42 -12.98
CA THR A 307 7.64 -9.82 -14.34
C THR A 307 7.02 -8.84 -15.31
N GLN A 308 7.72 -8.57 -16.40
CA GLN A 308 7.22 -7.74 -17.49
C GLN A 308 7.44 -8.44 -18.82
N ALA A 309 6.44 -8.43 -19.68
CA ALA A 309 6.61 -8.94 -21.04
C ALA A 309 7.55 -8.03 -21.84
N GLY A 310 8.33 -8.61 -22.75
CA GLY A 310 9.29 -7.88 -23.56
C GLY A 310 8.75 -6.63 -24.28
N PRO A 311 7.55 -6.66 -24.89
CA PRO A 311 6.93 -5.46 -25.46
C PRO A 311 6.63 -4.36 -24.44
N TYR A 312 6.23 -4.73 -23.22
CA TYR A 312 5.98 -3.78 -22.14
C TYR A 312 7.29 -3.14 -21.66
N LEU A 313 8.37 -3.90 -21.53
CA LEU A 313 9.71 -3.39 -21.20
C LEU A 313 10.19 -2.36 -22.23
N LYS A 314 10.05 -2.67 -23.51
CA LYS A 314 10.40 -1.73 -24.60
C LYS A 314 9.57 -0.44 -24.53
N ALA A 315 8.27 -0.55 -24.33
CA ALA A 315 7.38 0.61 -24.22
C ALA A 315 7.65 1.44 -22.96
N SER A 316 7.87 0.80 -21.81
CA SER A 316 8.14 1.50 -20.54
C SER A 316 9.51 2.17 -20.54
N SER A 317 10.54 1.55 -21.12
CA SER A 317 11.87 2.16 -21.27
C SER A 317 11.84 3.35 -22.23
N ALA A 318 11.16 3.23 -23.37
CA ALA A 318 10.99 4.34 -24.32
C ALA A 318 10.27 5.54 -23.67
N LEU A 319 9.21 5.28 -22.89
CA LEU A 319 8.49 6.32 -22.14
C LEU A 319 9.34 6.94 -21.03
N SER A 320 10.18 6.17 -20.34
CA SER A 320 11.07 6.70 -19.29
C SER A 320 12.18 7.56 -19.90
N HIS A 321 12.76 7.18 -21.04
CA HIS A 321 13.73 8.00 -21.77
C HIS A 321 13.12 9.30 -22.31
N LEU A 322 11.88 9.27 -22.81
CA LEU A 322 11.16 10.48 -23.22
C LEU A 322 10.86 11.42 -22.04
N ARG A 323 10.53 10.86 -20.89
CA ARG A 323 10.33 11.63 -19.64
C ARG A 323 11.62 12.28 -19.14
N GLN A 324 12.73 11.53 -19.11
CA GLN A 324 14.04 12.07 -18.73
C GLN A 324 14.50 13.19 -19.66
N ARG A 325 14.28 13.06 -20.97
CA ARG A 325 14.55 14.12 -21.94
C ARG A 325 13.71 15.38 -21.65
N ARG A 326 12.41 15.25 -21.40
CA ARG A 326 11.54 16.39 -21.06
C ARG A 326 11.92 17.08 -19.75
N LEU A 327 12.32 16.33 -18.74
CA LEU A 327 12.80 16.89 -17.46
C LEU A 327 14.12 17.65 -17.64
N ARG A 328 15.03 17.16 -18.48
CA ARG A 328 16.28 17.84 -18.79
C ARG A 328 16.07 19.13 -19.61
N THR A 329 15.11 19.15 -20.53
CA THR A 329 14.77 20.36 -21.29
C THR A 329 14.02 21.40 -20.46
N SER A 330 13.19 21.01 -19.48
CA SER A 330 12.53 21.95 -18.56
C SER A 330 13.47 22.50 -17.49
N ALA A 331 14.50 21.76 -17.08
CA ALA A 331 15.51 22.23 -16.14
C ALA A 331 16.53 23.20 -16.78
N ALA A 332 16.68 23.17 -18.09
CA ALA A 332 17.56 24.09 -18.84
C ALA A 332 16.92 25.46 -19.17
N GLY A 333 15.64 25.66 -18.85
CA GLY A 333 14.85 26.83 -19.27
C GLY A 333 14.21 27.69 -18.21
N GLY A 334 14.59 27.64 -16.92
CA GLY A 334 13.98 28.47 -15.89
C GLY A 334 14.89 28.82 -14.71
N PRO A 335 14.89 30.12 -14.25
CA PRO A 335 15.59 30.48 -13.03
C PRO A 335 14.89 29.89 -11.80
N GLY A 336 15.70 29.43 -10.84
CA GLY A 336 15.30 28.71 -9.64
C GLY A 336 14.11 29.29 -8.88
N GLN A 337 13.02 28.55 -8.85
CA GLN A 337 12.09 28.60 -7.74
C GLN A 337 12.36 27.40 -6.85
N ASP A 338 12.91 27.71 -5.71
CA ASP A 338 13.15 26.78 -4.59
C ASP A 338 11.78 26.29 -4.10
N LEU A 339 11.27 25.24 -4.75
CA LEU A 339 10.07 24.53 -4.28
C LEU A 339 10.51 23.65 -3.11
N GLY A 340 10.49 24.21 -1.92
CA GLY A 340 10.64 23.48 -0.66
C GLY A 340 9.74 22.27 -0.59
N LEU A 341 10.20 21.16 -1.15
CA LEU A 341 9.59 19.84 -1.07
C LEU A 341 9.95 19.19 0.27
N THR A 342 9.26 19.57 1.32
CA THR A 342 9.10 18.73 2.52
C THR A 342 7.69 18.16 2.47
N GLN A 343 7.61 16.88 2.10
CA GLN A 343 6.42 16.05 2.27
C GLN A 343 6.12 15.79 3.74
#